data_23f73fdbc3c349da74870a5263d160d3
#
_entry.id   23f73fdbc3c349da74870a5263d160d3
#
_cell.length_a   1.000
_cell.length_b   1.000
_cell.length_c   1.000
_cell.angle_alpha   90.00
_cell.angle_beta   90.00
_cell.angle_gamma   90.00
#
_symmetry.space_group_name_H-M   'P 1'
#
loop_
_entity.id
_entity.type
_entity.pdbx_description
1 polymer ?
#
loop_
_entity_poly.entity_id
_entity_poly.type
_entity_poly.pdbx_seq_one_letter_code
_entity_poly.pdbx_strand_id
1 'polypeptide(L)'
;MNAIIMAAGTSSRFVPLSLEKPKGLLEVKGEVLIERQIRQLKEADVEDITVVTGYKAAAFDYLQDKFGVSLVYNEDYSRYNNTSSVIRVIDRLSDTFICCSDHYFSRNVFLDKADESYYAARYANGQTGEYCLGLDDHDYIKEVIVGGHDAWYMAGHVYFTDSFSRKFRKIMKKEYSKDSVRNGYWEDVYIEHIHELPMQVKRYADSDIFEFDTLDELRVFDDSYVEDTRSAILKDICKRMSWKESELSHITKRSFAESKADFSLDHLGELFNIVWTPENINIIKQ
;
A
#
# COMPACT_ATOMS: atom_id res chain seq x y z
N MET A 1 23.14 -0.98 0.80
CA MET A 1 21.75 -0.62 0.41
C MET A 1 20.81 -1.67 0.93
N ASN A 2 19.65 -1.28 1.44
CA ASN A 2 18.62 -2.20 1.91
C ASN A 2 17.23 -1.76 1.46
N ALA A 3 16.20 -2.56 1.76
CA ALA A 3 14.82 -2.20 1.47
C ALA A 3 13.90 -2.51 2.65
N ILE A 4 12.87 -1.69 2.81
CA ILE A 4 11.78 -1.87 3.75
C ILE A 4 10.48 -1.94 2.96
N ILE A 5 9.75 -3.05 3.10
CA ILE A 5 8.42 -3.24 2.51
C ILE A 5 7.38 -3.10 3.62
N MET A 6 6.52 -2.09 3.49
CA MET A 6 5.45 -1.82 4.44
C MET A 6 4.26 -2.71 4.14
N ALA A 7 3.95 -3.66 5.03
CA ALA A 7 2.90 -4.66 4.85
C ALA A 7 2.00 -4.84 6.09
N ALA A 8 1.96 -3.84 6.99
CA ALA A 8 1.25 -3.96 8.26
C ALA A 8 -0.24 -3.60 8.20
N GLY A 9 -0.68 -2.91 7.14
CA GLY A 9 -2.02 -2.36 7.01
C GLY A 9 -3.12 -3.39 6.82
N THR A 10 -4.35 -3.04 7.21
CA THR A 10 -5.55 -3.91 7.09
C THR A 10 -6.13 -3.96 5.69
N SER A 11 -5.76 -3.01 4.80
CA SER A 11 -6.34 -2.85 3.45
C SER A 11 -7.87 -2.85 3.46
N SER A 12 -8.47 -2.18 4.43
CA SER A 12 -9.91 -2.27 4.72
C SER A 12 -10.83 -1.77 3.61
N ARG A 13 -10.30 -1.00 2.63
CA ARG A 13 -11.04 -0.61 1.42
C ARG A 13 -11.22 -1.79 0.46
N PHE A 14 -10.36 -2.79 0.54
CA PHE A 14 -10.33 -3.96 -0.35
C PHE A 14 -11.18 -5.13 0.16
N VAL A 15 -12.24 -4.84 0.93
CA VAL A 15 -13.20 -5.85 1.39
C VAL A 15 -13.95 -6.47 0.21
N PRO A 16 -14.34 -7.78 0.31
CA PRO A 16 -14.03 -8.69 1.41
C PRO A 16 -12.70 -9.43 1.29
N LEU A 17 -11.94 -9.23 0.18
CA LEU A 17 -10.69 -9.96 -0.06
C LEU A 17 -9.67 -9.75 1.07
N SER A 18 -9.60 -8.52 1.61
CA SER A 18 -8.70 -8.19 2.73
C SER A 18 -9.05 -8.92 4.04
N LEU A 19 -10.30 -9.39 4.22
CA LEU A 19 -10.67 -10.26 5.34
C LEU A 19 -10.06 -11.66 5.22
N GLU A 20 -9.80 -12.11 4.00
CA GLU A 20 -9.28 -13.44 3.72
C GLU A 20 -7.76 -13.44 3.66
N LYS A 21 -7.18 -12.44 2.99
CA LYS A 21 -5.73 -12.36 2.71
C LYS A 21 -5.24 -10.91 2.75
N PRO A 22 -4.05 -10.64 3.32
CA PRO A 22 -3.41 -9.32 3.17
C PRO A 22 -3.24 -8.92 1.71
N LYS A 23 -3.45 -7.63 1.39
CA LYS A 23 -3.40 -7.12 0.01
C LYS A 23 -2.07 -7.44 -0.68
N GLY A 24 -0.93 -7.29 0.02
CA GLY A 24 0.40 -7.63 -0.53
C GLY A 24 0.59 -9.11 -0.89
N LEU A 25 -0.29 -10.01 -0.43
CA LEU A 25 -0.28 -11.43 -0.77
C LEU A 25 -1.27 -11.81 -1.88
N LEU A 26 -1.96 -10.84 -2.46
CA LEU A 26 -2.81 -11.09 -3.63
C LEU A 26 -1.93 -11.45 -4.83
N GLU A 27 -2.43 -12.38 -5.63
CA GLU A 27 -1.82 -12.76 -6.90
C GLU A 27 -2.38 -11.86 -8.00
N VAL A 28 -1.53 -11.08 -8.64
CA VAL A 28 -1.89 -10.17 -9.74
C VAL A 28 -1.06 -10.52 -10.96
N LYS A 29 -1.72 -10.73 -12.10
CA LYS A 29 -1.08 -11.20 -13.35
C LYS A 29 -0.24 -12.47 -13.14
N GLY A 30 -0.71 -13.39 -12.27
CA GLY A 30 -0.05 -14.66 -12.00
C GLY A 30 1.13 -14.60 -11.01
N GLU A 31 1.37 -13.44 -10.35
CA GLU A 31 2.44 -13.28 -9.36
C GLU A 31 1.91 -12.66 -8.06
N VAL A 32 2.38 -13.15 -6.92
CA VAL A 32 2.07 -12.52 -5.62
C VAL A 32 2.78 -11.18 -5.52
N LEU A 33 2.03 -10.11 -5.21
CA LEU A 33 2.53 -8.72 -5.23
C LEU A 33 3.86 -8.54 -4.47
N ILE A 34 3.90 -8.89 -3.20
CA ILE A 34 5.12 -8.74 -2.39
C ILE A 34 6.28 -9.63 -2.87
N GLU A 35 5.98 -10.82 -3.40
CA GLU A 35 7.02 -11.70 -3.93
C GLU A 35 7.65 -11.13 -5.19
N ARG A 36 6.83 -10.49 -6.05
CA ARG A 36 7.32 -9.77 -7.23
C ARG A 36 8.26 -8.64 -6.82
N GLN A 37 7.87 -7.82 -5.84
CA GLN A 37 8.73 -6.74 -5.34
C GLN A 37 10.05 -7.27 -4.78
N ILE A 38 10.00 -8.35 -3.96
CA ILE A 38 11.21 -8.95 -3.41
C ILE A 38 12.14 -9.47 -4.52
N ARG A 39 11.60 -10.11 -5.56
CA ARG A 39 12.42 -10.55 -6.72
C ARG A 39 13.06 -9.36 -7.43
N GLN A 40 12.30 -8.30 -7.70
CA GLN A 40 12.81 -7.09 -8.35
C GLN A 40 13.88 -6.38 -7.52
N LEU A 41 13.74 -6.33 -6.19
CA LEU A 41 14.78 -5.81 -5.30
C LEU A 41 16.06 -6.63 -5.39
N LYS A 42 15.96 -7.97 -5.34
CA LYS A 42 17.12 -8.86 -5.47
C LYS A 42 17.80 -8.77 -6.84
N GLU A 43 17.04 -8.63 -7.92
CA GLU A 43 17.57 -8.36 -9.26
C GLU A 43 18.33 -7.02 -9.34
N ALA A 44 18.05 -6.09 -8.43
CA ALA A 44 18.75 -4.81 -8.28
C ALA A 44 19.88 -4.87 -7.22
N ASP A 45 20.34 -6.07 -6.86
CA ASP A 45 21.39 -6.32 -5.86
C ASP A 45 21.04 -5.81 -4.43
N VAL A 46 19.74 -5.72 -4.10
CA VAL A 46 19.27 -5.38 -2.76
C VAL A 46 18.91 -6.67 -2.01
N GLU A 47 19.88 -7.18 -1.24
CA GLU A 47 19.73 -8.46 -0.52
C GLU A 47 19.15 -8.31 0.90
N ASP A 48 19.42 -7.19 1.59
CA ASP A 48 18.91 -6.91 2.93
C ASP A 48 17.50 -6.30 2.82
N ILE A 49 16.48 -7.17 2.85
CA ILE A 49 15.08 -6.80 2.72
C ILE A 49 14.35 -7.07 4.04
N THR A 50 13.70 -6.06 4.57
CA THR A 50 12.85 -6.14 5.76
C THR A 50 11.39 -5.91 5.39
N VAL A 51 10.51 -6.84 5.75
CA VAL A 51 9.05 -6.68 5.62
C VAL A 51 8.47 -6.32 6.98
N VAL A 52 7.78 -5.18 7.07
CA VAL A 52 7.09 -4.77 8.29
C VAL A 52 5.66 -5.29 8.23
N THR A 53 5.35 -6.27 9.09
CA THR A 53 4.05 -6.94 9.15
C THR A 53 3.20 -6.44 10.31
N GLY A 54 1.89 -6.70 10.26
CA GLY A 54 0.93 -6.33 11.29
C GLY A 54 -0.34 -7.16 11.16
N TYR A 55 -1.29 -6.69 10.39
CA TYR A 55 -2.51 -7.44 10.09
C TYR A 55 -2.19 -8.78 9.42
N LYS A 56 -2.71 -9.86 10.01
CA LYS A 56 -2.47 -11.26 9.56
C LYS A 56 -0.98 -11.57 9.34
N ALA A 57 -0.12 -11.10 10.24
CA ALA A 57 1.34 -11.20 10.14
C ALA A 57 1.84 -12.63 9.81
N ALA A 58 1.24 -13.66 10.43
CA ALA A 58 1.62 -15.06 10.19
C ALA A 58 1.49 -15.50 8.71
N ALA A 59 0.66 -14.82 7.91
CA ALA A 59 0.55 -15.12 6.49
C ALA A 59 1.81 -14.79 5.68
N PHE A 60 2.71 -13.98 6.24
CA PHE A 60 3.98 -13.57 5.63
C PHE A 60 5.18 -14.45 6.05
N ASP A 61 5.03 -15.34 7.04
CA ASP A 61 6.15 -16.11 7.64
C ASP A 61 6.96 -16.88 6.60
N TYR A 62 6.29 -17.45 5.60
CA TYR A 62 6.93 -18.23 4.54
C TYR A 62 7.95 -17.44 3.70
N LEU A 63 7.85 -16.09 3.70
CA LEU A 63 8.78 -15.24 2.96
C LEU A 63 10.21 -15.32 3.52
N GLN A 64 10.38 -15.61 4.80
CA GLN A 64 11.70 -15.82 5.41
C GLN A 64 12.40 -17.02 4.77
N ASP A 65 11.73 -18.17 4.70
CA ASP A 65 12.31 -19.39 4.13
C ASP A 65 12.47 -19.30 2.61
N LYS A 66 11.50 -18.67 1.94
CA LYS A 66 11.48 -18.61 0.47
C LYS A 66 12.47 -17.59 -0.09
N PHE A 67 12.66 -16.45 0.57
CA PHE A 67 13.42 -15.32 0.06
C PHE A 67 14.55 -14.84 0.97
N GLY A 68 14.65 -15.32 2.20
CA GLY A 68 15.67 -14.87 3.16
C GLY A 68 15.43 -13.47 3.71
N VAL A 69 14.20 -12.96 3.64
CA VAL A 69 13.87 -11.62 4.14
C VAL A 69 13.71 -11.62 5.67
N SER A 70 13.92 -10.46 6.29
CA SER A 70 13.61 -10.25 7.71
C SER A 70 12.17 -9.82 7.89
N LEU A 71 11.45 -10.37 8.89
CA LEU A 71 10.12 -9.88 9.27
C LEU A 71 10.23 -9.08 10.57
N VAL A 72 9.56 -7.92 10.61
CA VAL A 72 9.43 -7.08 11.81
C VAL A 72 7.94 -6.85 12.07
N TYR A 73 7.46 -7.34 13.21
CA TYR A 73 6.06 -7.18 13.59
C TYR A 73 5.80 -5.80 14.20
N ASN A 74 4.83 -5.09 13.68
CA ASN A 74 4.30 -3.86 14.25
C ASN A 74 3.09 -4.18 15.12
N GLU A 75 3.25 -4.24 16.44
CA GLU A 75 2.16 -4.52 17.38
C GLU A 75 1.11 -3.40 17.46
N ASP A 76 1.45 -2.21 16.99
CA ASP A 76 0.59 -1.02 17.02
C ASP A 76 -0.19 -0.80 15.71
N TYR A 77 -0.13 -1.74 14.75
CA TYR A 77 -0.72 -1.59 13.42
C TYR A 77 -2.23 -1.25 13.42
N SER A 78 -2.96 -1.70 14.46
CA SER A 78 -4.39 -1.46 14.59
C SER A 78 -4.73 -0.16 15.34
N ARG A 79 -3.75 0.46 16.00
CA ARG A 79 -3.92 1.67 16.84
C ARG A 79 -3.45 2.92 16.15
N TYR A 80 -2.35 2.84 15.41
CA TYR A 80 -1.67 3.98 14.81
C TYR A 80 -1.48 3.77 13.30
N ASN A 81 -1.15 4.86 12.61
CA ASN A 81 -0.92 4.83 11.18
C ASN A 81 0.51 4.33 10.82
N ASN A 82 0.94 4.51 9.58
CA ASN A 82 2.19 3.95 9.05
C ASN A 82 3.47 4.45 9.75
N THR A 83 3.43 5.58 10.45
CA THR A 83 4.51 6.04 11.34
C THR A 83 4.90 4.97 12.36
N SER A 84 3.90 4.21 12.87
CA SER A 84 4.15 3.11 13.81
C SER A 84 4.94 1.96 13.19
N SER A 85 4.80 1.74 11.88
CA SER A 85 5.61 0.76 11.16
C SER A 85 7.02 1.27 10.90
N VAL A 86 7.16 2.53 10.49
CA VAL A 86 8.48 3.13 10.24
C VAL A 86 9.34 3.17 11.49
N ILE A 87 8.77 3.51 12.65
CA ILE A 87 9.54 3.58 13.91
C ILE A 87 10.10 2.21 14.34
N ARG A 88 9.43 1.09 13.99
CA ARG A 88 9.91 -0.27 14.30
C ARG A 88 11.19 -0.63 13.54
N VAL A 89 11.42 -0.02 12.40
CA VAL A 89 12.59 -0.26 11.54
C VAL A 89 13.49 0.95 11.39
N ILE A 90 13.24 1.99 12.18
CA ILE A 90 13.91 3.29 12.04
C ILE A 90 15.43 3.19 12.07
N ASP A 91 15.99 2.29 12.87
CA ASP A 91 17.44 2.11 12.98
C ASP A 91 18.05 1.29 11.83
N ARG A 92 17.23 0.70 10.96
CA ARG A 92 17.66 0.01 9.74
C ARG A 92 17.82 0.95 8.54
N LEU A 93 17.35 2.19 8.64
CA LEU A 93 17.45 3.16 7.55
C LEU A 93 18.92 3.53 7.28
N SER A 94 19.33 3.39 6.04
CA SER A 94 20.64 3.77 5.48
C SER A 94 20.44 4.27 4.05
N ASP A 95 21.14 3.74 3.05
CA ASP A 95 20.71 3.81 1.66
C ASP A 95 19.55 2.83 1.48
N THR A 96 18.31 3.33 1.55
CA THR A 96 17.13 2.49 1.78
C THR A 96 16.01 2.79 0.79
N PHE A 97 15.50 1.75 0.11
CA PHE A 97 14.18 1.79 -0.53
C PHE A 97 13.08 1.55 0.50
N ILE A 98 12.02 2.36 0.48
CA ILE A 98 10.79 2.11 1.23
C ILE A 98 9.66 2.01 0.21
N CYS A 99 8.89 0.92 0.25
CA CYS A 99 7.75 0.68 -0.63
C CYS A 99 6.57 0.04 0.11
N CYS A 100 5.39 0.18 -0.45
CA CYS A 100 4.19 -0.47 0.05
C CYS A 100 4.02 -1.85 -0.62
N SER A 101 3.61 -2.85 0.15
CA SER A 101 3.50 -4.25 -0.31
C SER A 101 2.43 -4.48 -1.38
N ASP A 102 1.54 -3.52 -1.59
CA ASP A 102 0.41 -3.55 -2.50
C ASP A 102 0.67 -2.88 -3.86
N HIS A 103 1.88 -2.39 -4.09
CA HIS A 103 2.29 -1.90 -5.40
C HIS A 103 2.62 -3.05 -6.35
N TYR A 104 2.17 -2.91 -7.61
CA TYR A 104 2.62 -3.72 -8.72
C TYR A 104 3.53 -2.86 -9.61
N PHE A 105 4.82 -3.17 -9.64
CA PHE A 105 5.77 -2.55 -10.55
C PHE A 105 5.84 -3.35 -11.85
N SER A 106 5.36 -2.80 -12.95
CA SER A 106 5.35 -3.49 -14.26
C SER A 106 6.75 -3.76 -14.80
N ARG A 107 7.68 -2.84 -14.54
CA ARG A 107 9.12 -2.99 -14.75
C ARG A 107 9.88 -2.91 -13.43
N ASN A 108 11.14 -3.30 -13.43
CA ASN A 108 11.97 -3.18 -12.23
C ASN A 108 12.44 -1.74 -12.02
N VAL A 109 11.72 -0.99 -11.17
CA VAL A 109 12.02 0.41 -10.84
C VAL A 109 13.26 0.56 -9.95
N PHE A 110 13.68 -0.49 -9.25
CA PHE A 110 14.83 -0.49 -8.35
C PHE A 110 16.19 -0.49 -9.10
N LEU A 111 16.18 -0.80 -10.39
CA LEU A 111 17.36 -0.68 -11.26
C LEU A 111 17.66 0.76 -11.66
N ASP A 112 16.72 1.67 -11.45
CA ASP A 112 16.89 3.07 -11.79
C ASP A 112 17.84 3.73 -10.79
N LYS A 113 19.05 4.09 -11.24
CA LYS A 113 20.05 4.75 -10.38
C LYS A 113 19.52 6.06 -9.81
N ALA A 114 19.91 6.33 -8.56
CA ALA A 114 19.63 7.58 -7.89
C ALA A 114 20.84 7.99 -7.04
N ASP A 115 21.32 9.21 -7.24
CA ASP A 115 22.41 9.80 -6.44
C ASP A 115 21.86 10.59 -5.25
N GLU A 116 20.59 10.99 -5.32
CA GLU A 116 19.87 11.75 -4.28
C GLU A 116 18.65 10.99 -3.80
N SER A 117 18.20 11.35 -2.59
CA SER A 117 16.92 10.85 -2.09
C SER A 117 15.78 11.33 -2.96
N TYR A 118 14.84 10.44 -3.27
CA TYR A 118 13.69 10.78 -4.11
C TYR A 118 12.37 10.20 -3.59
N TYR A 119 11.28 10.87 -3.94
CA TYR A 119 9.93 10.33 -3.89
C TYR A 119 9.45 10.03 -5.32
N ALA A 120 8.97 8.81 -5.55
CA ALA A 120 8.34 8.44 -6.80
C ALA A 120 7.04 9.21 -7.01
N ALA A 121 6.83 9.75 -8.20
CA ALA A 121 5.62 10.46 -8.53
C ALA A 121 4.99 9.98 -9.83
N ARG A 122 3.65 10.02 -9.85
CA ARG A 122 2.81 9.82 -11.03
C ARG A 122 2.07 11.11 -11.35
N TYR A 123 1.61 11.26 -12.57
CA TYR A 123 0.85 12.44 -12.97
C TYR A 123 -0.65 12.16 -12.94
N ALA A 124 -1.40 12.98 -12.22
CA ALA A 124 -2.86 12.95 -12.25
C ALA A 124 -3.36 13.84 -13.37
N ASN A 125 -4.11 13.27 -14.32
CA ASN A 125 -4.87 14.03 -15.30
C ASN A 125 -6.24 14.37 -14.71
N GLY A 126 -6.52 15.65 -14.54
CA GLY A 126 -7.75 16.13 -13.90
C GLY A 126 -7.64 16.23 -12.38
N GLN A 127 -8.77 16.18 -11.71
CA GLN A 127 -8.84 16.34 -10.25
C GLN A 127 -8.36 15.09 -9.53
N THR A 128 -7.60 15.28 -8.46
CA THR A 128 -7.11 14.20 -7.58
C THR A 128 -7.21 14.60 -6.11
N GLY A 129 -7.33 13.61 -5.23
CA GLY A 129 -7.26 13.76 -3.76
C GLY A 129 -5.89 13.44 -3.17
N GLU A 130 -4.90 13.12 -4.03
CA GLU A 130 -3.58 12.65 -3.62
C GLU A 130 -2.68 13.78 -3.07
N TYR A 131 -1.52 13.42 -2.52
CA TYR A 131 -0.47 14.34 -2.08
C TYR A 131 0.26 14.92 -3.30
N CYS A 132 -0.19 16.09 -3.77
CA CYS A 132 0.35 16.78 -4.95
C CYS A 132 1.63 17.55 -4.60
N LEU A 133 2.61 17.52 -5.52
CA LEU A 133 3.96 18.01 -5.33
C LEU A 133 4.16 19.41 -5.95
N GLY A 134 4.58 20.38 -5.14
CA GLY A 134 5.19 21.63 -5.61
C GLY A 134 6.71 21.47 -5.70
N LEU A 135 7.28 21.76 -6.87
CA LEU A 135 8.68 21.52 -7.19
C LEU A 135 9.43 22.82 -7.45
N ASP A 136 10.75 22.85 -7.20
CA ASP A 136 11.62 23.91 -7.69
C ASP A 136 12.22 23.57 -9.07
N ASP A 137 13.02 24.50 -9.61
CA ASP A 137 13.66 24.40 -10.94
C ASP A 137 14.68 23.24 -11.04
N HIS A 138 15.03 22.59 -9.92
CA HIS A 138 15.95 21.45 -9.84
C HIS A 138 15.25 20.15 -9.44
N ASP A 139 13.91 20.11 -9.57
CA ASP A 139 13.07 18.95 -9.22
C ASP A 139 13.09 18.57 -7.73
N TYR A 140 13.49 19.48 -6.83
CA TYR A 140 13.30 19.27 -5.40
C TYR A 140 11.88 19.58 -4.97
N ILE A 141 11.34 18.72 -4.09
CA ILE A 141 10.03 18.90 -3.50
C ILE A 141 10.11 20.04 -2.48
N LYS A 142 9.33 21.10 -2.68
CA LYS A 142 9.27 22.29 -1.81
C LYS A 142 7.97 22.40 -1.05
N GLU A 143 6.93 21.79 -1.58
CA GLU A 143 5.59 21.84 -1.02
C GLU A 143 4.85 20.56 -1.34
N VAL A 144 3.95 20.16 -0.45
CA VAL A 144 3.02 19.06 -0.69
C VAL A 144 1.64 19.53 -0.26
N ILE A 145 0.67 19.43 -1.16
CA ILE A 145 -0.72 19.83 -0.95
C ILE A 145 -1.63 18.63 -1.15
N VAL A 146 -2.55 18.38 -0.22
CA VAL A 146 -3.55 17.34 -0.38
C VAL A 146 -4.63 17.80 -1.36
N GLY A 147 -4.78 17.05 -2.44
CA GLY A 147 -5.69 17.39 -3.53
C GLY A 147 -5.10 18.39 -4.53
N GLY A 148 -5.55 18.30 -5.78
CA GLY A 148 -5.08 19.13 -6.86
C GLY A 148 -5.75 18.81 -8.18
N HIS A 149 -5.25 19.43 -9.26
CA HIS A 149 -5.71 19.20 -10.63
C HIS A 149 -4.51 19.26 -11.56
N ASP A 150 -4.37 18.27 -12.45
CA ASP A 150 -3.27 18.17 -13.41
C ASP A 150 -1.89 18.30 -12.74
N ALA A 151 -1.61 17.43 -11.77
CA ALA A 151 -0.46 17.56 -10.89
C ALA A 151 0.32 16.24 -10.72
N TRP A 152 1.63 16.36 -10.47
CA TRP A 152 2.43 15.23 -9.97
C TRP A 152 2.08 14.95 -8.52
N TYR A 153 1.88 13.68 -8.17
CA TYR A 153 1.53 13.25 -6.82
C TYR A 153 2.41 12.11 -6.32
N MET A 154 2.51 11.97 -5.02
CA MET A 154 3.29 10.94 -4.33
C MET A 154 2.75 9.53 -4.64
N ALA A 155 3.59 8.62 -5.14
CA ALA A 155 3.23 7.26 -5.54
C ALA A 155 3.76 6.17 -4.58
N GLY A 156 3.98 6.48 -3.30
CA GLY A 156 4.22 5.51 -2.23
C GLY A 156 5.53 4.70 -2.31
N HIS A 157 6.47 5.09 -3.18
CA HIS A 157 7.79 4.48 -3.32
C HIS A 157 8.87 5.53 -3.18
N VAL A 158 9.86 5.31 -2.30
CA VAL A 158 10.94 6.26 -2.04
C VAL A 158 12.30 5.59 -1.97
N TYR A 159 13.33 6.35 -2.25
CA TYR A 159 14.70 6.03 -1.93
C TYR A 159 15.30 7.09 -1.02
N PHE A 160 15.88 6.68 0.08
CA PHE A 160 16.61 7.50 1.02
C PHE A 160 18.09 7.23 0.91
N THR A 161 18.90 8.26 0.70
CA THR A 161 20.36 8.16 0.90
C THR A 161 20.67 8.01 2.39
N ASP A 162 21.85 7.49 2.73
CA ASP A 162 22.28 7.36 4.11
C ASP A 162 22.31 8.72 4.84
N SER A 163 22.68 9.80 4.16
CA SER A 163 22.66 11.15 4.73
C SER A 163 21.25 11.63 5.08
N PHE A 164 20.27 11.38 4.20
CA PHE A 164 18.87 11.67 4.45
C PHE A 164 18.34 10.80 5.60
N SER A 165 18.59 9.51 5.56
CA SER A 165 18.20 8.54 6.57
C SER A 165 18.67 8.93 7.97
N ARG A 166 19.91 9.41 8.12
CA ARG A 166 20.44 9.90 9.42
C ARG A 166 19.67 11.09 9.96
N LYS A 167 19.28 12.04 9.09
CA LYS A 167 18.48 13.21 9.49
C LYS A 167 17.07 12.77 9.84
N PHE A 168 16.42 12.00 8.96
CA PHE A 168 15.07 11.53 9.15
C PHE A 168 14.90 10.70 10.43
N ARG A 169 15.85 9.80 10.75
CA ARG A 169 15.85 9.05 12.01
C ARG A 169 15.81 9.93 13.25
N LYS A 170 16.61 11.02 13.26
CA LYS A 170 16.64 11.95 14.40
C LYS A 170 15.31 12.67 14.56
N ILE A 171 14.77 13.17 13.46
CA ILE A 171 13.49 13.86 13.43
C ILE A 171 12.38 12.90 13.87
N MET A 172 12.26 11.76 13.23
CA MET A 172 11.21 10.79 13.49
C MET A 172 11.20 10.32 14.96
N LYS A 173 12.36 10.00 15.53
CA LYS A 173 12.48 9.61 16.95
C LYS A 173 12.04 10.72 17.90
N LYS A 174 12.33 11.98 17.58
CA LYS A 174 11.91 13.15 18.36
C LYS A 174 10.40 13.37 18.26
N GLU A 175 9.87 13.34 17.05
CA GLU A 175 8.48 13.68 16.76
C GLU A 175 7.50 12.56 17.17
N TYR A 176 7.92 11.29 17.19
CA TYR A 176 7.03 10.13 17.44
C TYR A 176 6.36 10.12 18.83
N SER A 177 6.83 10.93 19.77
CA SER A 177 6.16 11.09 21.07
C SER A 177 4.81 11.82 20.98
N LYS A 178 4.58 12.58 19.89
CA LYS A 178 3.35 13.34 19.65
C LYS A 178 2.24 12.42 19.16
N ASP A 179 1.02 12.57 19.70
CA ASP A 179 -0.15 11.81 19.26
C ASP A 179 -0.51 12.07 17.79
N SER A 180 -0.36 13.30 17.32
CA SER A 180 -0.57 13.66 15.92
C SER A 180 0.33 12.85 14.98
N VAL A 181 1.60 12.68 15.33
CA VAL A 181 2.57 11.91 14.54
C VAL A 181 2.23 10.42 14.56
N ARG A 182 1.90 9.86 15.72
CA ARG A 182 1.53 8.44 15.81
C ARG A 182 0.28 8.09 14.98
N ASN A 183 -0.68 9.01 14.92
CA ASN A 183 -1.91 8.83 14.15
C ASN A 183 -1.78 9.29 12.69
N GLY A 184 -0.68 9.94 12.30
CA GLY A 184 -0.40 10.44 10.95
C GLY A 184 0.44 9.50 10.10
N TYR A 185 0.70 9.92 8.89
CA TYR A 185 1.61 9.27 7.97
C TYR A 185 3.06 9.72 8.22
N TRP A 186 4.05 8.91 7.89
CA TRP A 186 5.46 9.35 7.95
C TRP A 186 5.74 10.48 6.95
N GLU A 187 4.95 10.52 5.88
CA GLU A 187 4.94 11.61 4.91
C GLU A 187 4.60 12.96 5.55
N ASP A 188 3.69 12.97 6.53
CA ASP A 188 3.34 14.21 7.25
C ASP A 188 4.56 14.74 8.03
N VAL A 189 5.35 13.85 8.64
CA VAL A 189 6.61 14.21 9.30
C VAL A 189 7.63 14.76 8.29
N TYR A 190 7.72 14.16 7.11
CA TYR A 190 8.56 14.67 6.02
C TYR A 190 8.11 16.08 5.59
N ILE A 191 6.81 16.29 5.41
CA ILE A 191 6.23 17.57 4.98
C ILE A 191 6.50 18.67 6.02
N GLU A 192 6.34 18.39 7.31
CA GLU A 192 6.65 19.34 8.38
C GLU A 192 8.13 19.74 8.41
N HIS A 193 9.02 18.87 7.93
CA HIS A 193 10.48 19.06 7.94
C HIS A 193 11.10 19.15 6.53
N ILE A 194 10.31 19.50 5.52
CA ILE A 194 10.70 19.45 4.10
C ILE A 194 11.98 20.25 3.81
N HIS A 195 12.22 21.37 4.51
CA HIS A 195 13.43 22.18 4.34
C HIS A 195 14.68 21.55 4.93
N GLU A 196 14.53 20.66 5.93
CA GLU A 196 15.64 19.92 6.54
C GLU A 196 15.95 18.61 5.79
N LEU A 197 14.97 18.09 5.06
CA LEU A 197 14.94 16.80 4.39
C LEU A 197 14.77 16.99 2.86
N PRO A 198 15.76 17.54 2.14
CA PRO A 198 15.65 17.73 0.69
C PRO A 198 15.49 16.38 -0.02
N MET A 199 14.50 16.29 -0.89
CA MET A 199 14.18 15.11 -1.68
C MET A 199 13.77 15.53 -3.09
N GLN A 200 14.28 14.84 -4.10
CA GLN A 200 13.88 15.07 -5.50
C GLN A 200 12.62 14.30 -5.84
N VAL A 201 11.91 14.73 -6.86
CA VAL A 201 10.87 13.93 -7.49
C VAL A 201 11.49 12.98 -8.51
N LYS A 202 11.04 11.72 -8.52
CA LYS A 202 11.32 10.78 -9.61
C LYS A 202 10.02 10.43 -10.31
N ARG A 203 9.91 10.89 -11.56
CA ARG A 203 8.67 10.73 -12.34
C ARG A 203 8.61 9.36 -12.99
N TYR A 204 7.45 8.72 -12.85
CA TYR A 204 7.14 7.43 -13.47
C TYR A 204 5.94 7.58 -14.40
N ALA A 205 5.91 6.77 -15.45
CA ALA A 205 4.75 6.66 -16.31
C ALA A 205 3.59 5.95 -15.58
N ASP A 206 2.36 6.20 -15.98
CA ASP A 206 1.18 5.54 -15.41
C ASP A 206 1.24 4.01 -15.54
N SER A 207 1.99 3.53 -16.53
CA SER A 207 2.22 2.11 -16.77
C SER A 207 3.30 1.46 -15.89
N ASP A 208 4.05 2.22 -15.08
CA ASP A 208 5.18 1.69 -14.32
C ASP A 208 4.82 1.21 -12.92
N ILE A 209 3.95 1.96 -12.22
CA ILE A 209 3.54 1.69 -10.84
C ILE A 209 2.02 1.64 -10.77
N PHE A 210 1.48 0.53 -10.27
CA PHE A 210 0.06 0.35 -10.05
C PHE A 210 -0.21 0.08 -8.58
N GLU A 211 -1.29 0.67 -8.09
CA GLU A 211 -1.90 0.38 -6.81
C GLU A 211 -3.38 0.17 -7.03
N PHE A 212 -3.98 -0.74 -6.29
CA PHE A 212 -5.40 -1.07 -6.41
C PHE A 212 -6.05 -0.90 -5.04
N ASP A 213 -7.04 -0.06 -4.90
CA ASP A 213 -7.76 0.14 -3.66
C ASP A 213 -9.08 -0.62 -3.61
N THR A 214 -9.58 -1.03 -4.77
CA THR A 214 -10.85 -1.72 -4.93
C THR A 214 -10.71 -2.95 -5.84
N LEU A 215 -11.67 -3.87 -5.73
CA LEU A 215 -11.74 -5.01 -6.64
C LEU A 215 -12.01 -4.56 -8.09
N ASP A 216 -12.78 -3.49 -8.27
CA ASP A 216 -13.10 -2.98 -9.62
C ASP A 216 -11.84 -2.42 -10.30
N GLU A 217 -10.98 -1.70 -9.58
CA GLU A 217 -9.67 -1.25 -10.10
C GLU A 217 -8.76 -2.44 -10.44
N LEU A 218 -8.72 -3.46 -9.58
CA LEU A 218 -7.95 -4.67 -9.85
C LEU A 218 -8.46 -5.39 -11.11
N ARG A 219 -9.77 -5.49 -11.32
CA ARG A 219 -10.38 -6.10 -12.51
C ARG A 219 -10.03 -5.37 -13.79
N VAL A 220 -9.93 -4.04 -13.77
CA VAL A 220 -9.48 -3.25 -14.92
C VAL A 220 -8.04 -3.61 -15.30
N PHE A 221 -7.20 -3.91 -14.32
CA PHE A 221 -5.81 -4.27 -14.57
C PHE A 221 -5.61 -5.76 -14.86
N ASP A 222 -6.30 -6.62 -14.11
CA ASP A 222 -6.22 -8.09 -14.22
C ASP A 222 -7.62 -8.68 -14.41
N ASP A 223 -7.98 -8.93 -15.68
CA ASP A 223 -9.28 -9.43 -16.10
C ASP A 223 -9.61 -10.84 -15.57
N SER A 224 -8.60 -11.60 -15.10
CA SER A 224 -8.82 -12.89 -14.43
C SER A 224 -9.68 -12.78 -13.16
N TYR A 225 -9.76 -11.58 -12.55
CA TYR A 225 -10.62 -11.30 -11.41
C TYR A 225 -12.08 -11.01 -11.76
N VAL A 226 -12.43 -10.95 -13.04
CA VAL A 226 -13.81 -10.71 -13.47
C VAL A 226 -14.69 -11.92 -13.16
N GLU A 227 -14.29 -13.10 -13.64
CA GLU A 227 -15.06 -14.35 -13.49
C GLU A 227 -14.72 -15.10 -12.19
N ASP A 228 -13.54 -14.86 -11.60
CA ASP A 228 -13.08 -15.48 -10.36
C ASP A 228 -12.40 -14.42 -9.46
N THR A 229 -13.12 -13.88 -8.50
CA THR A 229 -12.60 -12.90 -7.54
C THR A 229 -11.57 -13.49 -6.57
N ARG A 230 -11.44 -14.81 -6.55
CA ARG A 230 -10.61 -15.58 -5.59
C ARG A 230 -11.01 -15.38 -4.14
N SER A 231 -12.18 -14.77 -3.89
CA SER A 231 -12.77 -14.55 -2.58
C SER A 231 -13.77 -15.67 -2.23
N ALA A 232 -13.51 -16.42 -1.18
CA ALA A 232 -14.44 -17.42 -0.67
C ALA A 232 -15.75 -16.76 -0.17
N ILE A 233 -15.66 -15.55 0.37
CA ILE A 233 -16.82 -14.77 0.84
C ILE A 233 -17.72 -14.39 -0.33
N LEU A 234 -17.18 -13.84 -1.41
CA LEU A 234 -17.98 -13.48 -2.59
C LEU A 234 -18.57 -14.71 -3.28
N LYS A 235 -17.80 -15.80 -3.37
CA LYS A 235 -18.29 -17.08 -3.89
C LYS A 235 -19.46 -17.63 -3.09
N ASP A 236 -19.42 -17.55 -1.73
CA ASP A 236 -20.53 -17.98 -0.90
C ASP A 236 -21.77 -17.10 -1.07
N ILE A 237 -21.59 -15.77 -1.19
CA ILE A 237 -22.68 -14.83 -1.49
C ILE A 237 -23.31 -15.19 -2.86
N CYS A 238 -22.50 -15.31 -3.90
CA CYS A 238 -22.96 -15.66 -5.24
C CYS A 238 -23.73 -16.98 -5.26
N LYS A 239 -23.21 -18.00 -4.55
CA LYS A 239 -23.90 -19.30 -4.44
C LYS A 239 -25.26 -19.19 -3.77
N ARG A 240 -25.37 -18.42 -2.67
CA ARG A 240 -26.64 -18.24 -1.92
C ARG A 240 -27.69 -17.47 -2.72
N MET A 241 -27.23 -16.48 -3.49
CA MET A 241 -28.11 -15.59 -4.26
C MET A 241 -28.35 -16.08 -5.70
N SER A 242 -27.65 -17.11 -6.15
CA SER A 242 -27.62 -17.57 -7.54
C SER A 242 -27.10 -16.49 -8.51
N TRP A 243 -26.10 -15.70 -8.07
CA TRP A 243 -25.42 -14.67 -8.85
C TRP A 243 -24.09 -15.20 -9.42
N LYS A 244 -23.52 -14.46 -10.38
CA LYS A 244 -22.14 -14.66 -10.85
C LYS A 244 -21.23 -13.60 -10.27
N GLU A 245 -19.98 -13.97 -10.02
CA GLU A 245 -18.98 -13.03 -9.50
C GLU A 245 -18.75 -11.84 -10.44
N SER A 246 -18.83 -12.07 -11.77
CA SER A 246 -18.74 -11.03 -12.81
C SER A 246 -19.90 -10.02 -12.82
N GLU A 247 -21.00 -10.32 -12.14
CA GLU A 247 -22.17 -9.43 -12.00
C GLU A 247 -22.04 -8.46 -10.81
N LEU A 248 -21.01 -8.64 -9.94
CA LEU A 248 -20.78 -7.81 -8.76
C LEU A 248 -19.86 -6.62 -9.09
N SER A 249 -20.21 -5.44 -8.59
CA SER A 249 -19.40 -4.23 -8.72
C SER A 249 -19.56 -3.29 -7.52
N HIS A 250 -18.83 -2.18 -7.50
CA HIS A 250 -18.93 -1.11 -6.50
C HIS A 250 -18.93 -1.62 -5.05
N ILE A 251 -18.03 -2.57 -4.76
CA ILE A 251 -17.89 -3.13 -3.41
C ILE A 251 -17.25 -2.07 -2.52
N THR A 252 -18.01 -1.56 -1.55
CA THR A 252 -17.60 -0.43 -0.72
C THR A 252 -17.70 -0.78 0.77
N LYS A 253 -16.62 -0.54 1.48
CA LYS A 253 -16.57 -0.71 2.94
C LYS A 253 -17.56 0.24 3.64
N ARG A 254 -18.37 -0.30 4.54
CA ARG A 254 -19.18 0.47 5.50
C ARG A 254 -18.55 0.44 6.89
N SER A 255 -18.15 -0.74 7.39
CA SER A 255 -17.30 -0.87 8.56
C SER A 255 -16.41 -2.11 8.44
N PHE A 256 -15.33 -2.15 9.21
CA PHE A 256 -14.34 -3.22 9.16
C PHE A 256 -13.80 -3.53 10.55
N ALA A 257 -13.78 -4.82 10.89
CA ALA A 257 -13.02 -5.40 11.99
C ALA A 257 -12.48 -6.76 11.53
N GLU A 258 -11.46 -7.30 12.17
CA GLU A 258 -10.81 -8.55 11.71
C GLU A 258 -11.74 -9.77 11.61
N SER A 259 -12.79 -9.80 12.43
CA SER A 259 -13.78 -10.88 12.47
C SER A 259 -15.13 -10.51 11.86
N LYS A 260 -15.28 -9.30 11.33
CA LYS A 260 -16.55 -8.82 10.78
C LYS A 260 -16.31 -7.77 9.71
N ALA A 261 -16.96 -7.92 8.57
CA ALA A 261 -17.08 -6.83 7.60
C ALA A 261 -18.54 -6.45 7.37
N ASP A 262 -18.76 -5.16 7.23
CA ASP A 262 -20.00 -4.58 6.73
C ASP A 262 -19.64 -3.79 5.48
N PHE A 263 -20.16 -4.21 4.33
CA PHE A 263 -19.88 -3.59 3.03
C PHE A 263 -21.14 -3.59 2.19
N SER A 264 -21.21 -2.69 1.24
CA SER A 264 -22.22 -2.69 0.19
C SER A 264 -21.61 -3.22 -1.11
N LEU A 265 -22.43 -3.78 -1.95
CA LEU A 265 -22.09 -4.16 -3.32
C LEU A 265 -23.27 -3.90 -4.25
N ASP A 266 -22.96 -3.65 -5.51
CA ASP A 266 -23.94 -3.59 -6.60
C ASP A 266 -24.00 -4.94 -7.30
N HIS A 267 -25.21 -5.43 -7.57
CA HIS A 267 -25.50 -6.55 -8.45
C HIS A 267 -26.48 -6.11 -9.51
N LEU A 268 -26.01 -5.94 -10.73
CA LEU A 268 -26.79 -5.55 -11.92
C LEU A 268 -27.62 -4.27 -11.71
N GLY A 269 -27.06 -3.26 -11.01
CA GLY A 269 -27.72 -1.99 -10.72
C GLY A 269 -28.58 -1.99 -9.47
N GLU A 270 -28.60 -3.08 -8.71
CA GLU A 270 -29.29 -3.17 -7.41
C GLU A 270 -28.27 -3.19 -6.28
N LEU A 271 -28.48 -2.34 -5.25
CA LEU A 271 -27.55 -2.19 -4.12
C LEU A 271 -27.93 -3.14 -2.98
N PHE A 272 -26.95 -3.84 -2.46
CA PHE A 272 -27.09 -4.75 -1.33
C PHE A 272 -26.09 -4.39 -0.21
N ASN A 273 -26.56 -4.48 1.04
CA ASN A 273 -25.73 -4.43 2.23
C ASN A 273 -25.42 -5.83 2.70
N ILE A 274 -24.16 -6.10 2.93
CA ILE A 274 -23.63 -7.39 3.37
C ILE A 274 -23.01 -7.21 4.75
N VAL A 275 -23.44 -8.00 5.71
CA VAL A 275 -22.76 -8.15 7.00
C VAL A 275 -22.23 -9.58 7.07
N TRP A 276 -20.91 -9.69 7.04
CA TRP A 276 -20.22 -10.97 7.09
C TRP A 276 -19.53 -11.17 8.44
N THR A 277 -19.66 -12.38 8.97
CA THR A 277 -18.82 -12.92 10.06
C THR A 277 -18.42 -14.36 9.69
N PRO A 278 -17.42 -14.96 10.34
CA PRO A 278 -17.04 -16.36 10.06
C PRO A 278 -18.21 -17.36 10.17
N GLU A 279 -19.22 -17.04 11.01
CA GLU A 279 -20.36 -17.95 11.26
C GLU A 279 -21.59 -17.64 10.38
N ASN A 280 -21.70 -16.40 9.86
CA ASN A 280 -22.92 -15.99 9.18
C ASN A 280 -22.72 -14.88 8.15
N ILE A 281 -23.58 -14.89 7.12
CA ILE A 281 -23.73 -13.81 6.14
C ILE A 281 -25.17 -13.32 6.15
N ASN A 282 -25.37 -12.04 6.39
CA ASN A 282 -26.67 -11.36 6.25
C ASN A 282 -26.64 -10.45 5.02
N ILE A 283 -27.60 -10.62 4.12
CA ILE A 283 -27.70 -9.91 2.84
C ILE A 283 -29.03 -9.16 2.83
N ILE A 284 -28.99 -7.85 2.70
CA ILE A 284 -30.16 -6.97 2.73
C ILE A 284 -30.15 -6.10 1.46
N LYS A 285 -31.18 -6.23 0.62
CA LYS A 285 -31.40 -5.32 -0.50
C LYS A 285 -31.80 -3.94 0.02
N GLN A 286 -31.24 -2.88 -0.56
CA GLN A 286 -31.59 -1.49 -0.26
C GLN A 286 -32.74 -0.98 -1.13
#